data_c23b5ed59ad5616deab94a6f5ce652fa
#
_entry.id   c23b5ed59ad5616deab94a6f5ce652fa
#
_cell.length_a   1.000
_cell.length_b   1.000
_cell.length_c   1.000
_cell.angle_alpha   90.00
_cell.angle_beta   90.00
_cell.angle_gamma   90.00
#
_symmetry.space_group_name_H-M   'P 1'
#
loop_
_entity.id
_entity.type
_entity.pdbx_description
1 polymer ?
#
loop_
_entity_poly.entity_id
_entity_poly.type
_entity_poly.pdbx_seq_one_letter_code
_entity_poly.pdbx_strand_id
1 'polypeptide(L)'
;MAARLSLRDYQLGLSARLQRAETDRGAASKLGLEAGGGAWLVDLTEAGEMIPVPPISAVPLARPWFCGVANIRGNLYSVVDFSAFLGGEATAVTDQARLLLISDRFRAGCALLVDRSLGLRKSGELEPRAAGAESKWTRAEYTDTEGKRWRELNVPALVRDPEFLDVSV
;
A
#
# COMPACT_ATOMS: atom_id res chain seq x y z
N MET A 1 37.87 22.78 -26.94
CA MET A 1 38.38 21.41 -26.85
C MET A 1 37.35 20.55 -26.17
N ALA A 2 36.69 19.69 -26.92
CA ALA A 2 35.74 18.74 -26.36
C ALA A 2 36.51 17.61 -25.67
N ALA A 3 36.36 17.50 -24.35
CA ALA A 3 36.92 16.40 -23.58
C ALA A 3 36.25 15.11 -24.04
N ARG A 4 37.02 14.21 -24.66
CA ARG A 4 36.59 12.85 -24.97
C ARG A 4 36.43 12.12 -23.64
N LEU A 5 35.16 12.01 -23.17
CA LEU A 5 34.81 11.09 -22.09
C LEU A 5 35.19 9.68 -22.54
N SER A 6 36.13 9.06 -21.81
CA SER A 6 36.54 7.70 -22.11
C SER A 6 35.38 6.76 -21.79
N LEU A 7 35.27 5.66 -22.54
CA LEU A 7 34.27 4.61 -22.30
C LEU A 7 34.34 4.08 -20.86
N ARG A 8 35.51 4.12 -20.24
CA ARG A 8 35.77 3.79 -18.85
C ARG A 8 35.10 4.76 -17.88
N ASP A 9 35.16 6.07 -18.15
CA ASP A 9 34.57 7.10 -17.30
C ASP A 9 33.02 7.04 -17.39
N TYR A 10 32.49 6.68 -18.56
CA TYR A 10 31.07 6.44 -18.75
C TYR A 10 30.59 5.18 -18.02
N GLN A 11 31.34 4.08 -18.08
CA GLN A 11 31.03 2.84 -17.36
C GLN A 11 31.10 3.01 -15.85
N LEU A 12 32.11 3.73 -15.32
CA LEU A 12 32.20 4.05 -13.90
C LEU A 12 31.06 4.95 -13.43
N GLY A 13 30.67 5.94 -14.24
CA GLY A 13 29.52 6.80 -13.95
C GLY A 13 28.20 6.04 -13.97
N LEU A 14 28.07 5.08 -14.89
CA LEU A 14 26.86 4.24 -14.98
C LEU A 14 26.76 3.26 -13.80
N SER A 15 27.89 2.63 -13.43
CA SER A 15 27.95 1.73 -12.28
C SER A 15 27.65 2.46 -10.97
N ALA A 16 28.18 3.68 -10.79
CA ALA A 16 27.87 4.51 -9.62
C ALA A 16 26.40 4.95 -9.58
N ARG A 17 25.78 5.23 -10.73
CA ARG A 17 24.36 5.55 -10.82
C ARG A 17 23.48 4.32 -10.56
N LEU A 18 23.86 3.15 -11.05
CA LEU A 18 23.17 1.89 -10.79
C LEU A 18 23.28 1.51 -9.30
N GLN A 19 24.46 1.63 -8.69
CA GLN A 19 24.64 1.39 -7.26
C GLN A 19 23.86 2.39 -6.39
N ARG A 20 23.79 3.66 -6.78
CA ARG A 20 22.92 4.65 -6.10
C ARG A 20 21.43 4.32 -6.27
N ALA A 21 21.01 3.89 -7.47
CA ALA A 21 19.64 3.46 -7.71
C ALA A 21 19.29 2.17 -6.96
N GLU A 22 20.25 1.25 -6.77
CA GLU A 22 20.08 0.06 -5.94
C GLU A 22 20.10 0.39 -4.45
N THR A 23 20.91 1.35 -4.01
CA THR A 23 20.94 1.85 -2.63
C THR A 23 19.68 2.66 -2.32
N ASP A 24 19.17 3.44 -3.29
CA ASP A 24 17.86 4.13 -3.16
C ASP A 24 16.67 3.15 -3.20
N ARG A 25 16.81 2.01 -3.88
CA ARG A 25 15.85 0.90 -3.81
C ARG A 25 15.98 0.09 -2.52
N GLY A 26 17.18 0.06 -1.94
CA GLY A 26 17.48 -0.57 -0.65
C GLY A 26 17.07 0.30 0.56
N ALA A 27 16.86 1.61 0.39
CA ALA A 27 16.12 2.43 1.35
C ALA A 27 14.66 2.03 1.20
N ALA A 28 14.18 1.12 2.07
CA ALA A 28 12.86 0.53 2.03
C ALA A 28 11.80 1.60 1.77
N SER A 29 11.38 1.71 0.52
CA SER A 29 10.32 2.63 0.13
C SER A 29 8.99 2.00 0.52
N LYS A 30 8.11 2.80 1.08
CA LYS A 30 6.77 2.41 1.47
C LYS A 30 5.76 3.16 0.62
N LEU A 31 4.66 2.50 0.29
CA LEU A 31 3.54 3.13 -0.38
C LEU A 31 2.65 3.81 0.66
N GLY A 32 2.47 5.12 0.52
CA GLY A 32 1.56 5.90 1.35
C GLY A 32 0.14 5.88 0.78
N LEU A 33 -0.84 5.74 1.66
CA LEU A 33 -2.25 5.81 1.33
C LEU A 33 -3.05 6.46 2.47
N GLU A 34 -4.23 6.96 2.13
CA GLU A 34 -5.18 7.50 3.09
C GLU A 34 -6.41 6.61 3.14
N ALA A 35 -6.83 6.26 4.35
CA ALA A 35 -8.05 5.52 4.59
C ALA A 35 -8.64 5.92 5.95
N GLY A 36 -9.93 6.23 5.97
CA GLY A 36 -10.64 6.60 7.19
C GLY A 36 -10.06 7.83 7.88
N GLY A 37 -9.58 8.81 7.12
CA GLY A 37 -8.94 10.03 7.63
C GLY A 37 -7.55 9.82 8.23
N GLY A 38 -7.00 8.61 8.15
CA GLY A 38 -5.65 8.28 8.63
C GLY A 38 -4.67 7.99 7.50
N ALA A 39 -3.38 8.27 7.74
CA ALA A 39 -2.30 7.96 6.82
C ALA A 39 -1.71 6.59 7.14
N TRP A 40 -1.58 5.76 6.12
CA TRP A 40 -1.07 4.41 6.19
C TRP A 40 0.12 4.21 5.28
N LEU A 41 0.96 3.29 5.66
CA LEU A 41 2.11 2.83 4.87
C LEU A 41 1.96 1.35 4.58
N VAL A 42 2.31 0.95 3.38
CA VAL A 42 2.41 -0.46 2.99
C VAL A 42 3.79 -0.71 2.39
N ASP A 43 4.44 -1.76 2.82
CA ASP A 43 5.71 -2.17 2.24
C ASP A 43 5.52 -2.51 0.76
N LEU A 44 6.40 -2.02 -0.11
CA LEU A 44 6.29 -2.25 -1.57
C LEU A 44 6.35 -3.72 -1.95
N THR A 45 6.97 -4.55 -1.13
CA THR A 45 7.03 -6.01 -1.37
C THR A 45 5.71 -6.70 -1.02
N GLU A 46 4.87 -6.05 -0.20
CA GLU A 46 3.56 -6.54 0.23
C GLU A 46 2.42 -5.93 -0.59
N ALA A 47 2.64 -4.73 -1.14
CA ALA A 47 1.76 -4.12 -2.11
C ALA A 47 1.94 -4.79 -3.49
N GLY A 48 0.83 -5.01 -4.18
CA GLY A 48 0.85 -5.32 -5.59
C GLY A 48 0.82 -4.04 -6.42
N GLU A 49 -0.32 -3.73 -6.97
CA GLU A 49 -0.54 -2.55 -7.80
C GLU A 49 -1.62 -1.65 -7.18
N MET A 50 -1.50 -0.35 -7.39
CA MET A 50 -2.56 0.60 -7.05
C MET A 50 -3.23 1.08 -8.33
N ILE A 51 -4.55 0.87 -8.43
CA ILE A 51 -5.33 1.16 -9.63
C ILE A 51 -6.53 2.06 -9.32
N PRO A 52 -7.07 2.77 -10.32
CA PRO A 52 -8.39 3.38 -10.20
C PRO A 52 -9.45 2.33 -9.87
N VAL A 53 -10.51 2.73 -9.19
CA VAL A 53 -11.57 1.80 -8.80
C VAL A 53 -12.34 1.32 -10.04
N PRO A 54 -12.29 0.02 -10.38
CA PRO A 54 -13.08 -0.55 -11.46
C PRO A 54 -14.53 -0.78 -11.02
N PRO A 55 -15.42 -1.21 -11.93
CA PRO A 55 -16.74 -1.70 -11.53
C PRO A 55 -16.63 -2.86 -10.54
N ILE A 56 -17.39 -2.77 -9.44
CA ILE A 56 -17.44 -3.77 -8.37
C ILE A 56 -18.83 -4.41 -8.38
N SER A 57 -18.86 -5.74 -8.43
CA SER A 57 -20.12 -6.50 -8.31
C SER A 57 -20.36 -6.84 -6.85
N ALA A 58 -21.43 -6.29 -6.28
CA ALA A 58 -21.82 -6.57 -4.90
C ALA A 58 -22.18 -8.04 -4.71
N VAL A 59 -21.85 -8.57 -3.54
CA VAL A 59 -22.19 -9.94 -3.11
C VAL A 59 -23.26 -9.84 -2.03
N PRO A 60 -24.42 -10.53 -2.17
CA PRO A 60 -25.45 -10.55 -1.15
C PRO A 60 -24.98 -11.18 0.16
N LEU A 61 -25.59 -10.78 1.27
CA LEU A 61 -25.30 -11.33 2.60
C LEU A 61 -23.83 -11.25 3.01
N ALA A 62 -23.16 -10.20 2.56
CA ALA A 62 -21.79 -9.89 2.93
C ALA A 62 -21.75 -8.80 4.01
N ARG A 63 -20.65 -8.78 4.75
CA ARG A 63 -20.41 -7.73 5.76
C ARG A 63 -20.35 -6.35 5.14
N PRO A 64 -20.71 -5.28 5.88
CA PRO A 64 -20.78 -3.92 5.34
C PRO A 64 -19.46 -3.39 4.75
N TRP A 65 -18.32 -3.87 5.24
CA TRP A 65 -17.00 -3.50 4.73
C TRP A 65 -16.55 -4.30 3.49
N PHE A 66 -17.29 -5.34 3.11
CA PHE A 66 -17.02 -6.12 1.91
C PHE A 66 -17.76 -5.53 0.73
N CYS A 67 -17.06 -4.85 -0.16
CA CYS A 67 -17.67 -4.17 -1.31
C CYS A 67 -18.18 -5.14 -2.38
N GLY A 68 -17.58 -6.32 -2.49
CA GLY A 68 -17.89 -7.30 -3.51
C GLY A 68 -16.66 -7.81 -4.24
N VAL A 69 -16.82 -8.13 -5.51
CA VAL A 69 -15.74 -8.64 -6.36
C VAL A 69 -15.54 -7.77 -7.59
N ALA A 70 -14.30 -7.64 -8.03
CA ALA A 70 -13.92 -6.92 -9.23
C ALA A 70 -13.10 -7.81 -10.14
N ASN A 71 -13.34 -7.72 -11.45
CA ASN A 71 -12.50 -8.35 -12.46
C ASN A 71 -11.40 -7.37 -12.87
N ILE A 72 -10.16 -7.74 -12.63
CA ILE A 72 -9.00 -6.94 -12.97
C ILE A 72 -8.10 -7.77 -13.88
N ARG A 73 -8.09 -7.43 -15.16
CA ARG A 73 -7.32 -8.12 -16.20
C ARG A 73 -7.59 -9.64 -16.25
N GLY A 74 -8.84 -10.03 -16.08
CA GLY A 74 -9.26 -11.45 -16.10
C GLY A 74 -9.15 -12.19 -14.77
N ASN A 75 -8.63 -11.56 -13.73
CA ASN A 75 -8.55 -12.12 -12.38
C ASN A 75 -9.61 -11.50 -11.48
N LEU A 76 -10.27 -12.32 -10.68
CA LEU A 76 -11.24 -11.85 -9.69
C LEU A 76 -10.53 -11.51 -8.39
N TYR A 77 -10.81 -10.31 -7.89
CA TYR A 77 -10.35 -9.82 -6.61
C TYR A 77 -11.53 -9.55 -5.68
N SER A 78 -11.43 -10.00 -4.44
CA SER A 78 -12.30 -9.57 -3.36
C SER A 78 -11.95 -8.14 -2.97
N VAL A 79 -12.94 -7.24 -2.95
CA VAL A 79 -12.73 -5.82 -2.63
C VAL A 79 -13.23 -5.54 -1.23
N VAL A 80 -12.34 -5.09 -0.38
CA VAL A 80 -12.59 -4.71 1.01
C VAL A 80 -12.44 -3.20 1.16
N ASP A 81 -13.45 -2.53 1.70
CA ASP A 81 -13.34 -1.15 2.15
C ASP A 81 -12.49 -1.10 3.42
N PHE A 82 -11.27 -0.60 3.29
CA PHE A 82 -10.30 -0.63 4.39
C PHE A 82 -10.73 0.26 5.57
N SER A 83 -11.31 1.42 5.30
CA SER A 83 -11.85 2.30 6.35
C SER A 83 -12.98 1.62 7.13
N ALA A 84 -13.98 1.10 6.43
CA ALA A 84 -15.11 0.41 7.04
C ALA A 84 -14.69 -0.85 7.80
N PHE A 85 -13.71 -1.60 7.28
CA PHE A 85 -13.13 -2.76 7.97
C PHE A 85 -12.48 -2.38 9.31
N LEU A 86 -11.84 -1.24 9.38
CA LEU A 86 -11.25 -0.71 10.61
C LEU A 86 -12.29 -0.11 11.58
N GLY A 87 -13.57 -0.17 11.25
CA GLY A 87 -14.66 0.39 12.05
C GLY A 87 -14.96 1.86 11.78
N GLY A 88 -14.39 2.42 10.72
CA GLY A 88 -14.67 3.78 10.25
C GLY A 88 -15.86 3.84 9.30
N GLU A 89 -16.07 5.00 8.70
CA GLU A 89 -17.08 5.21 7.68
C GLU A 89 -16.68 4.55 6.35
N ALA A 90 -17.67 4.23 5.53
CA ALA A 90 -17.45 3.69 4.19
C ALA A 90 -16.70 4.71 3.31
N THR A 91 -15.73 4.22 2.56
CA THR A 91 -14.95 5.03 1.63
C THR A 91 -15.81 5.55 0.48
N ALA A 92 -15.85 6.86 0.27
CA ALA A 92 -16.48 7.45 -0.89
C ALA A 92 -15.70 7.12 -2.17
N VAL A 93 -16.37 6.54 -3.16
CA VAL A 93 -15.75 6.23 -4.45
C VAL A 93 -15.71 7.49 -5.29
N THR A 94 -14.65 8.27 -5.12
CA THR A 94 -14.35 9.47 -5.89
C THR A 94 -13.34 9.15 -7.00
N ASP A 95 -13.00 10.13 -7.83
CA ASP A 95 -11.92 10.04 -8.83
C ASP A 95 -10.54 9.84 -8.21
N GLN A 96 -10.36 10.17 -6.92
CA GLN A 96 -9.13 9.95 -6.16
C GLN A 96 -9.07 8.57 -5.48
N ALA A 97 -10.22 7.94 -5.23
CA ALA A 97 -10.26 6.61 -4.63
C ALA A 97 -9.47 5.59 -5.46
N ARG A 98 -8.84 4.67 -4.78
CA ARG A 98 -7.97 3.64 -5.39
C ARG A 98 -8.24 2.27 -4.79
N LEU A 99 -7.95 1.25 -5.59
CA LEU A 99 -7.77 -0.10 -5.09
C LEU A 99 -6.28 -0.39 -4.96
N LEU A 100 -5.85 -0.78 -3.77
CA LEU A 100 -4.54 -1.37 -3.53
C LEU A 100 -4.68 -2.90 -3.67
N LEU A 101 -4.15 -3.46 -4.74
CA LEU A 101 -4.06 -4.91 -4.89
C LEU A 101 -3.01 -5.43 -3.92
N ILE A 102 -3.35 -6.45 -3.16
CA ILE A 102 -2.39 -7.12 -2.29
C ILE A 102 -1.49 -8.02 -3.15
N SER A 103 -0.20 -8.04 -2.85
CA SER A 103 0.79 -8.80 -3.61
C SER A 103 0.38 -10.27 -3.77
N ASP A 104 0.53 -10.81 -4.99
CA ASP A 104 0.21 -12.20 -5.33
C ASP A 104 0.99 -13.22 -4.51
N ARG A 105 2.11 -12.82 -3.91
CA ARG A 105 2.89 -13.68 -3.01
C ARG A 105 2.08 -14.21 -1.82
N PHE A 106 1.04 -13.47 -1.41
CA PHE A 106 0.14 -13.90 -0.33
C PHE A 106 -1.00 -14.80 -0.80
N ARG A 107 -1.22 -14.90 -2.11
CA ARG A 107 -2.32 -15.66 -2.72
C ARG A 107 -3.69 -15.31 -2.12
N ALA A 108 -3.83 -14.06 -1.68
CA ALA A 108 -5.05 -13.60 -1.02
C ALA A 108 -6.16 -13.21 -2.00
N GLY A 109 -5.81 -12.87 -3.25
CA GLY A 109 -6.77 -12.46 -4.27
C GLY A 109 -7.68 -11.31 -3.81
N CYS A 110 -7.15 -10.37 -3.04
CA CYS A 110 -7.91 -9.26 -2.47
C CYS A 110 -7.28 -7.90 -2.77
N ALA A 111 -8.14 -6.89 -2.73
CA ALA A 111 -7.78 -5.49 -2.89
C ALA A 111 -8.43 -4.65 -1.80
N LEU A 112 -7.73 -3.64 -1.34
CA LEU A 112 -8.22 -2.68 -0.36
C LEU A 112 -8.68 -1.40 -1.06
N LEU A 113 -9.95 -1.03 -0.86
CA LEU A 113 -10.47 0.26 -1.27
C LEU A 113 -10.00 1.32 -0.26
N VAL A 114 -9.35 2.37 -0.76
CA VAL A 114 -8.79 3.46 0.04
C VAL A 114 -9.19 4.81 -0.55
N ASP A 115 -9.14 5.86 0.27
CA ASP A 115 -9.60 7.20 -0.11
C ASP A 115 -8.71 7.78 -1.23
N ARG A 116 -7.39 7.62 -1.12
CA ARG A 116 -6.43 8.06 -2.14
C ARG A 116 -5.01 7.52 -1.90
N SER A 117 -4.18 7.62 -2.93
CA SER A 117 -2.73 7.42 -2.83
C SER A 117 -2.05 8.66 -2.28
N LEU A 118 -1.10 8.47 -1.38
CA LEU A 118 -0.22 9.53 -0.87
C LEU A 118 1.21 9.43 -1.43
N GLY A 119 1.42 8.54 -2.42
CA GLY A 119 2.70 8.35 -3.08
C GLY A 119 3.71 7.54 -2.29
N LEU A 120 4.91 7.45 -2.83
CA LEU A 120 6.01 6.71 -2.19
C LEU A 120 6.65 7.53 -1.08
N ARG A 121 6.99 6.86 0.02
CA ARG A 121 7.72 7.43 1.16
C ARG A 121 9.03 6.68 1.35
N LYS A 122 10.11 7.43 1.53
CA LYS A 122 11.43 6.87 1.84
C LYS A 122 11.55 6.65 3.33
N SER A 123 12.19 5.55 3.73
CA SER A 123 12.41 5.26 5.17
C SER A 123 13.18 6.36 5.90
N GLY A 124 14.07 7.07 5.23
CA GLY A 124 14.80 8.20 5.82
C GLY A 124 13.96 9.44 6.15
N GLU A 125 12.72 9.52 5.64
CA GLU A 125 11.77 10.61 5.91
C GLU A 125 10.81 10.27 7.05
N LEU A 126 10.92 9.08 7.63
CA LEU A 126 10.01 8.54 8.63
C LEU A 126 10.77 8.23 9.92
N GLU A 127 10.37 8.85 11.00
CA GLU A 127 10.91 8.58 12.33
C GLU A 127 10.02 7.57 13.07
N PRO A 128 10.58 6.44 13.55
CA PRO A 128 9.82 5.45 14.30
C PRO A 128 9.22 6.06 15.57
N ARG A 129 8.01 5.66 15.89
CA ARG A 129 7.33 5.98 17.16
C ARG A 129 7.11 4.71 17.96
N ALA A 130 6.93 4.88 19.29
CA ALA A 130 6.38 3.81 20.09
C ALA A 130 4.98 3.45 19.56
N ALA A 131 4.77 2.19 19.20
CA ALA A 131 3.48 1.72 18.74
C ALA A 131 2.44 1.89 19.84
N GLY A 132 1.39 2.64 19.56
CA GLY A 132 0.17 2.61 20.36
C GLY A 132 -0.49 1.24 20.15
N ALA A 133 -1.07 0.66 21.19
CA ALA A 133 -1.66 -0.69 21.15
C ALA A 133 -2.98 -0.77 20.36
N GLU A 134 -3.16 0.03 19.30
CA GLU A 134 -4.49 0.29 18.76
C GLU A 134 -4.99 -0.65 17.66
N SER A 135 -4.14 -1.47 17.06
CA SER A 135 -4.60 -2.39 16.01
C SER A 135 -3.66 -3.58 15.82
N LYS A 136 -4.24 -4.77 15.79
CA LYS A 136 -3.53 -6.02 15.47
C LYS A 136 -2.95 -6.04 14.05
N TRP A 137 -3.41 -5.15 13.19
CA TRP A 137 -2.94 -5.03 11.80
C TRP A 137 -1.90 -3.92 11.61
N THR A 138 -1.52 -3.21 12.67
CA THR A 138 -0.46 -2.19 12.64
C THR A 138 0.87 -2.83 13.05
N ARG A 139 1.85 -2.79 12.15
CA ARG A 139 3.21 -3.30 12.40
C ARG A 139 4.06 -2.30 13.16
N ALA A 140 3.97 -1.04 12.78
CA ALA A 140 4.78 0.05 13.32
C ALA A 140 4.07 1.39 13.09
N GLU A 141 4.49 2.40 13.83
CA GLU A 141 4.06 3.79 13.65
C GLU A 141 5.26 4.69 13.39
N TYR A 142 5.03 5.73 12.62
CA TYR A 142 6.04 6.71 12.24
C TYR A 142 5.48 8.13 12.32
N THR A 143 6.39 9.08 12.38
CA THR A 143 6.11 10.51 12.18
C THR A 143 7.01 11.00 11.05
N ASP A 144 6.47 11.75 10.12
CA ASP A 144 7.27 12.38 9.08
C ASP A 144 7.83 13.73 9.53
N THR A 145 8.62 14.36 8.66
CA THR A 145 9.25 15.67 8.92
C THR A 145 8.26 16.82 9.14
N GLU A 146 6.99 16.63 8.74
CA GLU A 146 5.91 17.59 8.94
C GLU A 146 5.07 17.31 10.21
N GLY A 147 5.43 16.27 10.95
CA GLY A 147 4.72 15.85 12.16
C GLY A 147 3.49 14.99 11.90
N LYS A 148 3.25 14.57 10.65
CA LYS A 148 2.14 13.67 10.29
C LYS A 148 2.40 12.26 10.79
N ARG A 149 1.38 11.67 11.40
CA ARG A 149 1.44 10.29 11.90
C ARG A 149 1.10 9.31 10.79
N TRP A 150 1.87 8.24 10.70
CA TRP A 150 1.72 7.15 9.76
C TRP A 150 1.66 5.82 10.50
N ARG A 151 0.74 4.96 10.10
CA ARG A 151 0.65 3.58 10.58
C ARG A 151 1.08 2.64 9.46
N GLU A 152 1.97 1.72 9.76
CA GLU A 152 2.38 0.70 8.79
C GLU A 152 1.47 -0.52 8.90
N LEU A 153 0.84 -0.87 7.80
CA LEU A 153 -0.03 -2.03 7.72
C LEU A 153 0.79 -3.32 7.76
N ASN A 154 0.37 -4.25 8.60
CA ASN A 154 0.87 -5.62 8.62
C ASN A 154 0.04 -6.48 7.68
N VAL A 155 0.38 -6.50 6.41
CA VAL A 155 -0.36 -7.26 5.39
C VAL A 155 -0.41 -8.76 5.70
N PRO A 156 0.70 -9.43 6.10
CA PRO A 156 0.63 -10.84 6.49
C PRO A 156 -0.34 -11.13 7.62
N ALA A 157 -0.45 -10.25 8.62
CA ALA A 157 -1.41 -10.40 9.71
C ALA A 157 -2.84 -10.18 9.22
N LEU A 158 -3.07 -9.17 8.36
CA LEU A 158 -4.38 -8.85 7.81
C LEU A 158 -4.95 -10.02 6.99
N VAL A 159 -4.20 -10.54 6.04
CA VAL A 159 -4.68 -11.57 5.10
C VAL A 159 -4.87 -12.95 5.75
N ARG A 160 -4.38 -13.13 6.98
CA ARG A 160 -4.57 -14.36 7.78
C ARG A 160 -5.58 -14.18 8.90
N ASP A 161 -6.07 -12.97 9.08
CA ASP A 161 -7.01 -12.67 10.16
C ASP A 161 -8.38 -13.31 9.85
N PRO A 162 -8.92 -14.12 10.79
CA PRO A 162 -10.24 -14.73 10.59
C PRO A 162 -11.36 -13.72 10.35
N GLU A 163 -11.28 -12.54 10.97
CA GLU A 163 -12.26 -11.47 10.78
C GLU A 163 -12.22 -10.90 9.36
N PHE A 164 -11.02 -10.76 8.79
CA PHE A 164 -10.84 -10.33 7.41
C PHE A 164 -11.27 -11.37 6.39
N LEU A 165 -11.15 -12.65 6.73
CA LEU A 165 -11.51 -13.77 5.85
C LEU A 165 -12.98 -14.13 5.92
N ASP A 166 -13.68 -13.82 7.01
CA ASP A 166 -15.12 -14.11 7.19
C ASP A 166 -15.96 -12.94 6.68
N VAL A 167 -16.23 -12.94 5.39
CA VAL A 167 -17.01 -11.91 4.69
C VAL A 167 -18.53 -12.13 4.77
N SER A 168 -18.98 -13.23 5.31
CA SER A 168 -20.40 -13.57 5.44
C SER A 168 -21.05 -12.93 6.68
N VAL A 169 -22.36 -12.64 6.61
CA VAL A 169 -23.17 -12.15 7.73
C VAL A 169 -23.89 -13.31 8.36
#